data_9535be983ba995a8ce30d5e0a48e1cb7
#
_entry.id   9535be983ba995a8ce30d5e0a48e1cb7
#
_cell.length_a   1.000
_cell.length_b   1.000
_cell.length_c   1.000
_cell.angle_alpha   90.00
_cell.angle_beta   90.00
_cell.angle_gamma   90.00
#
_symmetry.space_group_name_H-M   'P 1'
#
loop_
_entity.id
_entity.type
_entity.pdbx_description
1 polymer ?
#
loop_
_entity_poly.entity_id
_entity_poly.type
_entity_poly.pdbx_seq_one_letter_code
_entity_poly.pdbx_strand_id
1 'polypeptide(L)'
;DGCSEGACGTCHVLIDGKPTKACIPQTDKLEGKNILTVEGLSDFEKEAFTYAFGEAGAVQCGFCIPGMVISAKGLIDQNPDPTREEAAFAIRNNICRCTGYVKIIDGILLAAKILREGKIPEKKEDFQVGSRVHRIDVAEKVQGYGKYPDDVYVDGMCYGGAVRSQYPRARVLYIRTKEAEALPGVVCVLTAKDIPGQQNVGHIQKDQPTLIGEGEVTQYLGDAVALVCARDLE
;
A
#
# COMPACT_ATOMS: atom_id res chain seq x y z
N ASP A 1 1.41 -5.59 5.76
CA ASP A 1 0.05 -5.68 6.28
C ASP A 1 -0.83 -4.62 5.61
N GLY A 2 -2.07 -4.98 5.22
CA GLY A 2 -2.94 -4.05 4.50
C GLY A 2 -4.31 -3.85 5.16
N CYS A 3 -4.76 -4.74 6.03
CA CYS A 3 -6.07 -4.61 6.67
C CYS A 3 -6.12 -5.17 8.10
N SER A 4 -5.20 -6.02 8.51
CA SER A 4 -5.18 -6.75 9.81
C SER A 4 -6.46 -7.54 10.16
N GLU A 5 -7.38 -7.70 9.19
CA GLU A 5 -8.72 -8.28 9.38
C GLU A 5 -8.92 -9.58 8.57
N GLY A 6 -7.88 -10.13 7.97
CA GLY A 6 -8.00 -11.34 7.15
C GLY A 6 -8.68 -11.13 5.79
N ALA A 7 -8.90 -9.91 5.32
CA ALA A 7 -9.63 -9.63 4.09
C ALA A 7 -8.72 -9.52 2.85
N CYS A 8 -7.73 -8.62 2.86
CA CYS A 8 -7.08 -8.12 1.64
C CYS A 8 -6.05 -9.06 0.99
N GLY A 9 -5.46 -10.00 1.72
CA GLY A 9 -4.45 -10.94 1.20
C GLY A 9 -3.06 -10.36 0.92
N THR A 10 -2.80 -9.09 1.25
CA THR A 10 -1.47 -8.47 1.09
C THR A 10 -0.40 -9.22 1.91
N CYS A 11 -0.78 -9.73 3.07
CA CYS A 11 0.08 -10.47 3.99
C CYS A 11 0.18 -11.98 3.70
N HIS A 12 -0.09 -12.45 2.47
CA HIS A 12 0.07 -13.87 2.16
C HIS A 12 1.51 -14.33 2.36
N VAL A 13 1.63 -15.48 2.99
CA VAL A 13 2.83 -16.31 3.12
C VAL A 13 2.48 -17.74 2.71
N LEU A 14 3.46 -18.55 2.33
CA LEU A 14 3.21 -20.00 2.22
C LEU A 14 3.45 -20.64 3.57
N ILE A 15 2.46 -21.36 4.07
CA ILE A 15 2.60 -22.26 5.24
C ILE A 15 2.46 -23.67 4.73
N ASP A 16 3.53 -24.47 4.84
CA ASP A 16 3.62 -25.82 4.27
C ASP A 16 3.20 -25.83 2.77
N GLY A 17 3.64 -24.85 2.00
CA GLY A 17 3.34 -24.71 0.57
C GLY A 17 1.95 -24.15 0.23
N LYS A 18 1.12 -23.79 1.23
CA LYS A 18 -0.24 -23.27 1.00
C LYS A 18 -0.31 -21.76 1.24
N PRO A 19 -0.81 -20.95 0.29
CA PRO A 19 -1.04 -19.52 0.50
C PRO A 19 -1.98 -19.27 1.67
N THR A 20 -1.49 -18.56 2.68
CA THR A 20 -2.21 -18.30 3.93
C THR A 20 -2.00 -16.82 4.31
N LYS A 21 -3.05 -16.14 4.75
CA LYS A 21 -2.98 -14.76 5.24
C LYS A 21 -2.30 -14.74 6.61
N ALA A 22 -1.12 -14.15 6.74
CA ALA A 22 -0.33 -14.16 7.97
C ALA A 22 -1.01 -13.50 9.18
N CYS A 23 -1.96 -12.60 8.95
CA CYS A 23 -2.70 -11.95 10.03
C CYS A 23 -3.79 -12.83 10.69
N ILE A 24 -4.02 -14.07 10.22
CA ILE A 24 -5.07 -14.96 10.76
C ILE A 24 -4.53 -15.98 11.77
N PRO A 25 -3.48 -16.78 11.44
CA PRO A 25 -3.05 -17.85 12.34
C PRO A 25 -2.35 -17.29 13.58
N GLN A 26 -2.60 -17.92 14.71
CA GLN A 26 -1.88 -17.65 15.95
C GLN A 26 -0.50 -18.31 15.88
N THR A 27 0.52 -17.64 16.41
CA THR A 27 1.93 -18.08 16.31
C THR A 27 2.19 -19.41 17.00
N ASP A 28 1.49 -19.71 18.08
CA ASP A 28 1.57 -21.00 18.79
C ASP A 28 1.15 -22.21 17.94
N LYS A 29 0.32 -22.00 16.91
CA LYS A 29 -0.11 -23.03 15.96
C LYS A 29 0.83 -23.22 14.77
N LEU A 30 1.89 -22.43 14.72
CA LEU A 30 2.87 -22.46 13.63
C LEU A 30 4.16 -23.19 13.98
N GLU A 31 4.26 -23.74 15.19
CA GLU A 31 5.41 -24.55 15.61
C GLU A 31 5.60 -25.75 14.66
N GLY A 32 6.84 -25.93 14.19
CA GLY A 32 7.20 -26.99 13.24
C GLY A 32 6.70 -26.78 11.79
N LYS A 33 6.07 -25.65 11.47
CA LYS A 33 5.60 -25.32 10.13
C LYS A 33 6.70 -24.69 9.29
N ASN A 34 6.66 -24.98 7.99
CA ASN A 34 7.52 -24.35 6.99
C ASN A 34 6.85 -23.06 6.50
N ILE A 35 7.46 -21.91 6.77
CA ILE A 35 6.90 -20.62 6.38
C ILE A 35 7.82 -19.98 5.36
N LEU A 36 7.25 -19.59 4.20
CA LEU A 36 7.98 -18.86 3.14
C LEU A 36 7.28 -17.52 2.88
N THR A 37 8.06 -16.47 2.98
CA THR A 37 7.66 -15.10 2.60
C THR A 37 8.25 -14.74 1.23
N VAL A 38 7.90 -13.58 0.68
CA VAL A 38 8.44 -13.12 -0.61
C VAL A 38 9.96 -12.95 -0.57
N GLU A 39 10.52 -12.55 0.57
CA GLU A 39 11.96 -12.41 0.78
C GLU A 39 12.70 -13.74 0.73
N GLY A 40 12.02 -14.83 1.07
CA GLY A 40 12.57 -16.20 1.09
C GLY A 40 12.57 -16.91 -0.26
N LEU A 41 12.01 -16.31 -1.32
CA LEU A 41 12.12 -16.83 -2.67
C LEU A 41 13.58 -16.91 -3.12
N SER A 42 13.92 -17.92 -3.94
CA SER A 42 15.24 -17.99 -4.56
C SER A 42 15.51 -16.79 -5.48
N ASP A 43 16.77 -16.49 -5.75
CA ASP A 43 17.13 -15.35 -6.61
C ASP A 43 16.52 -15.50 -8.01
N PHE A 44 16.51 -16.71 -8.56
CA PHE A 44 15.88 -16.99 -9.86
C PHE A 44 14.36 -16.73 -9.83
N GLU A 45 13.66 -17.14 -8.78
CA GLU A 45 12.22 -16.87 -8.62
C GLU A 45 11.94 -15.38 -8.50
N LYS A 46 12.74 -14.66 -7.69
CA LYS A 46 12.64 -13.20 -7.56
C LYS A 46 12.81 -12.50 -8.90
N GLU A 47 13.81 -12.88 -9.67
CA GLU A 47 14.04 -12.32 -11.01
C GLU A 47 12.92 -12.69 -11.99
N ALA A 48 12.46 -13.94 -11.97
CA ALA A 48 11.37 -14.43 -12.84
C ALA A 48 10.07 -13.64 -12.58
N PHE A 49 9.67 -13.49 -11.33
CA PHE A 49 8.49 -12.68 -10.98
C PHE A 49 8.69 -11.21 -11.30
N THR A 50 9.86 -10.65 -11.04
CA THR A 50 10.19 -9.25 -11.36
C THR A 50 10.07 -8.99 -12.86
N TYR A 51 10.69 -9.85 -13.68
CA TYR A 51 10.59 -9.75 -15.13
C TYR A 51 9.14 -9.89 -15.61
N ALA A 52 8.44 -10.93 -15.16
CA ALA A 52 7.11 -11.25 -15.62
C ALA A 52 6.09 -10.15 -15.28
N PHE A 53 6.11 -9.65 -14.05
CA PHE A 53 5.22 -8.59 -13.61
C PHE A 53 5.58 -7.23 -14.24
N GLY A 54 6.87 -6.98 -14.47
CA GLY A 54 7.34 -5.80 -15.21
C GLY A 54 6.88 -5.82 -16.66
N GLU A 55 7.11 -6.94 -17.37
CA GLU A 55 6.75 -7.11 -18.77
C GLU A 55 5.23 -7.05 -19.00
N ALA A 56 4.45 -7.68 -18.13
CA ALA A 56 3.00 -7.60 -18.18
C ALA A 56 2.46 -6.19 -17.79
N GLY A 57 3.28 -5.33 -17.18
CA GLY A 57 2.82 -4.06 -16.60
C GLY A 57 1.83 -4.26 -15.44
N ALA A 58 2.05 -5.31 -14.65
CA ALA A 58 1.16 -5.75 -13.58
C ALA A 58 1.30 -4.92 -12.29
N VAL A 59 2.32 -4.06 -12.21
CA VAL A 59 2.63 -3.28 -11.00
C VAL A 59 2.17 -1.83 -11.16
N GLN A 60 1.31 -1.37 -10.25
CA GLN A 60 1.00 0.05 -10.09
C GLN A 60 1.51 0.55 -8.73
N CYS A 61 0.70 0.74 -7.70
CA CYS A 61 1.24 1.14 -6.41
C CYS A 61 2.15 0.07 -5.78
N GLY A 62 1.96 -1.20 -6.12
CA GLY A 62 2.80 -2.32 -5.69
C GLY A 62 2.45 -2.93 -4.34
N PHE A 63 1.59 -2.29 -3.56
CA PHE A 63 1.30 -2.68 -2.18
C PHE A 63 0.76 -4.12 -2.03
N CYS A 64 -0.08 -4.57 -2.95
CA CYS A 64 -0.64 -5.93 -2.93
C CYS A 64 0.25 -6.97 -3.61
N ILE A 65 1.27 -6.55 -4.35
CA ILE A 65 2.02 -7.44 -5.26
C ILE A 65 2.80 -8.52 -4.54
N PRO A 66 3.51 -8.30 -3.42
CA PRO A 66 4.20 -9.37 -2.70
C PRO A 66 3.24 -10.51 -2.30
N GLY A 67 2.06 -10.18 -1.78
CA GLY A 67 1.03 -11.18 -1.46
C GLY A 67 0.50 -11.93 -2.67
N MET A 68 0.39 -11.26 -3.84
CA MET A 68 0.00 -11.92 -5.09
C MET A 68 1.09 -12.83 -5.64
N VAL A 69 2.36 -12.44 -5.52
CA VAL A 69 3.52 -13.28 -5.88
C VAL A 69 3.51 -14.57 -5.06
N ILE A 70 3.28 -14.48 -3.76
CA ILE A 70 3.19 -15.66 -2.88
C ILE A 70 1.99 -16.54 -3.26
N SER A 71 0.84 -15.95 -3.58
CA SER A 71 -0.32 -16.73 -4.05
C SER A 71 -0.04 -17.43 -5.38
N ALA A 72 0.64 -16.74 -6.30
CA ALA A 72 1.08 -17.28 -7.58
C ALA A 72 2.13 -18.39 -7.40
N LYS A 73 3.11 -18.21 -6.51
CA LYS A 73 4.12 -19.24 -6.16
C LYS A 73 3.44 -20.52 -5.68
N GLY A 74 2.48 -20.41 -4.75
CA GLY A 74 1.73 -21.56 -4.26
C GLY A 74 0.94 -22.29 -5.33
N LEU A 75 0.44 -21.59 -6.35
CA LEU A 75 -0.18 -22.22 -7.52
C LEU A 75 0.87 -22.91 -8.40
N ILE A 76 1.94 -22.21 -8.78
CA ILE A 76 2.96 -22.70 -9.73
C ILE A 76 3.69 -23.93 -9.17
N ASP A 77 3.91 -24.00 -7.85
CA ASP A 77 4.50 -25.19 -7.21
C ASP A 77 3.63 -26.43 -7.34
N GLN A 78 2.32 -26.26 -7.40
CA GLN A 78 1.37 -27.37 -7.57
C GLN A 78 1.07 -27.66 -9.03
N ASN A 79 1.00 -26.63 -9.86
CA ASN A 79 0.75 -26.72 -11.29
C ASN A 79 1.68 -25.75 -12.06
N PRO A 80 2.81 -26.26 -12.63
CA PRO A 80 3.77 -25.43 -13.36
C PRO A 80 3.24 -24.83 -14.68
N ASP A 81 2.09 -25.29 -15.17
CA ASP A 81 1.46 -24.79 -16.40
C ASP A 81 -0.01 -24.43 -16.17
N PRO A 82 -0.27 -23.41 -15.33
CA PRO A 82 -1.62 -23.05 -14.95
C PRO A 82 -2.38 -22.40 -16.10
N THR A 83 -3.67 -22.66 -16.17
CA THR A 83 -4.60 -21.94 -17.04
C THR A 83 -4.85 -20.53 -16.51
N ARG A 84 -5.44 -19.68 -17.35
CA ARG A 84 -5.83 -18.31 -16.97
C ARG A 84 -6.85 -18.31 -15.83
N GLU A 85 -7.78 -19.25 -15.84
CA GLU A 85 -8.81 -19.43 -14.81
C GLU A 85 -8.20 -19.86 -13.49
N GLU A 86 -7.22 -20.77 -13.50
CA GLU A 86 -6.48 -21.19 -12.31
C GLU A 86 -5.66 -20.04 -11.72
N ALA A 87 -4.98 -19.25 -12.56
CA ALA A 87 -4.24 -18.06 -12.14
C ALA A 87 -5.18 -17.02 -11.51
N ALA A 88 -6.33 -16.76 -12.11
CA ALA A 88 -7.35 -15.87 -11.55
C ALA A 88 -7.90 -16.39 -10.20
N PHE A 89 -8.15 -17.70 -10.12
CA PHE A 89 -8.63 -18.33 -8.90
C PHE A 89 -7.59 -18.30 -7.77
N ALA A 90 -6.32 -18.45 -8.08
CA ALA A 90 -5.25 -18.41 -7.07
C ALA A 90 -5.19 -17.06 -6.32
N ILE A 91 -5.44 -15.97 -7.01
CA ILE A 91 -5.41 -14.62 -6.42
C ILE A 91 -6.79 -14.10 -5.97
N ARG A 92 -7.85 -14.94 -5.97
CA ARG A 92 -9.21 -14.52 -5.57
C ARG A 92 -9.32 -13.92 -4.16
N ASN A 93 -8.36 -14.25 -3.30
CA ASN A 93 -8.27 -13.77 -1.92
C ASN A 93 -7.30 -12.57 -1.76
N ASN A 94 -6.80 -12.01 -2.87
CA ASN A 94 -5.93 -10.84 -2.88
C ASN A 94 -6.68 -9.65 -3.49
N ILE A 95 -6.74 -8.55 -2.77
CA ILE A 95 -7.40 -7.34 -3.21
C ILE A 95 -6.38 -6.40 -3.86
N CYS A 96 -6.66 -5.97 -5.09
CA CYS A 96 -5.95 -4.89 -5.76
C CYS A 96 -6.91 -3.79 -6.17
N ARG A 97 -6.65 -2.56 -5.76
CA ARG A 97 -7.46 -1.39 -6.12
C ARG A 97 -7.03 -0.71 -7.41
N CYS A 98 -5.83 -1.03 -7.92
CA CYS A 98 -5.20 -0.27 -8.99
C CYS A 98 -5.35 -0.89 -10.38
N THR A 99 -5.16 -2.22 -10.52
CA THR A 99 -4.80 -2.85 -11.80
C THR A 99 -5.98 -3.43 -12.59
N GLY A 100 -7.09 -3.75 -11.93
CA GLY A 100 -8.18 -4.53 -12.54
C GLY A 100 -7.83 -6.00 -12.83
N TYR A 101 -6.71 -6.51 -12.26
CA TYR A 101 -6.25 -7.92 -12.24
C TYR A 101 -5.74 -8.51 -13.56
N VAL A 102 -6.25 -8.10 -14.73
CA VAL A 102 -5.91 -8.71 -16.03
C VAL A 102 -4.40 -8.85 -16.23
N LYS A 103 -3.66 -7.74 -16.04
CA LYS A 103 -2.20 -7.72 -16.17
C LYS A 103 -1.48 -8.54 -15.09
N ILE A 104 -2.05 -8.66 -13.90
CA ILE A 104 -1.50 -9.52 -12.85
C ILE A 104 -1.60 -10.98 -13.26
N ILE A 105 -2.76 -11.40 -13.80
CA ILE A 105 -2.95 -12.76 -14.32
C ILE A 105 -1.98 -13.03 -15.46
N ASP A 106 -1.80 -12.09 -16.39
CA ASP A 106 -0.81 -12.20 -17.48
C ASP A 106 0.62 -12.36 -16.91
N GLY A 107 0.97 -11.60 -15.87
CA GLY A 107 2.24 -11.71 -15.17
C GLY A 107 2.44 -13.07 -14.50
N ILE A 108 1.41 -13.63 -13.87
CA ILE A 108 1.46 -14.97 -13.26
C ILE A 108 1.72 -16.05 -14.31
N LEU A 109 1.00 -16.01 -15.42
CA LEU A 109 1.20 -16.97 -16.51
C LEU A 109 2.60 -16.87 -17.14
N LEU A 110 3.10 -15.65 -17.31
CA LEU A 110 4.47 -15.44 -17.79
C LEU A 110 5.52 -15.91 -16.78
N ALA A 111 5.32 -15.67 -15.48
CA ALA A 111 6.20 -16.17 -14.43
C ALA A 111 6.22 -17.71 -14.42
N ALA A 112 5.06 -18.37 -14.51
CA ALA A 112 4.95 -19.82 -14.60
C ALA A 112 5.74 -20.38 -15.80
N LYS A 113 5.62 -19.73 -16.95
CA LYS A 113 6.39 -20.10 -18.15
C LYS A 113 7.88 -19.99 -17.93
N ILE A 114 8.35 -18.86 -17.39
CA ILE A 114 9.79 -18.61 -17.12
C ILE A 114 10.34 -19.64 -16.15
N LEU A 115 9.62 -19.89 -15.05
CA LEU A 115 10.04 -20.86 -14.03
C LEU A 115 10.11 -22.29 -14.59
N ARG A 116 9.17 -22.69 -15.44
CA ARG A 116 9.17 -23.98 -16.12
C ARG A 116 10.30 -24.12 -17.14
N GLU A 117 10.58 -23.07 -17.90
CA GLU A 117 11.64 -23.07 -18.92
C GLU A 117 13.04 -22.87 -18.32
N GLY A 118 13.14 -22.43 -17.06
CA GLY A 118 14.40 -22.20 -16.37
C GLY A 118 15.24 -21.06 -16.96
N LYS A 119 14.63 -20.18 -17.76
CA LYS A 119 15.34 -19.09 -18.45
C LYS A 119 14.49 -17.81 -18.44
N ILE A 120 15.09 -16.72 -17.96
CA ILE A 120 14.51 -15.38 -18.07
C ILE A 120 14.83 -14.83 -19.47
N PRO A 121 13.84 -14.31 -20.20
CA PRO A 121 14.08 -13.69 -21.50
C PRO A 121 15.03 -12.49 -21.39
N GLU A 122 15.87 -12.30 -22.39
CA GLU A 122 16.73 -11.11 -22.44
C GLU A 122 15.88 -9.84 -22.57
N LYS A 123 16.12 -8.90 -21.67
CA LYS A 123 15.47 -7.60 -21.73
C LYS A 123 16.11 -6.78 -22.85
N LYS A 124 15.32 -6.42 -23.86
CA LYS A 124 15.75 -5.47 -24.88
C LYS A 124 15.73 -4.07 -24.26
N GLU A 125 16.89 -3.48 -24.06
CA GLU A 125 17.04 -2.07 -23.67
C GLU A 125 16.86 -1.20 -24.91
N ASP A 126 15.62 -1.00 -25.33
CA ASP A 126 15.26 -0.08 -26.40
C ASP A 126 14.48 1.08 -25.78
N PHE A 127 15.12 2.25 -25.74
CA PHE A 127 14.55 3.47 -25.15
C PHE A 127 13.96 4.41 -26.22
N GLN A 128 13.47 3.88 -27.33
CA GLN A 128 12.82 4.68 -28.35
C GLN A 128 11.34 4.96 -27.98
N VAL A 129 10.77 5.98 -28.64
CA VAL A 129 9.34 6.27 -28.50
C VAL A 129 8.51 5.05 -28.94
N GLY A 130 7.63 4.59 -28.07
CA GLY A 130 6.82 3.39 -28.28
C GLY A 130 7.44 2.09 -27.78
N SER A 131 8.70 2.10 -27.30
CA SER A 131 9.28 0.89 -26.67
C SER A 131 8.62 0.58 -25.34
N ARG A 132 8.56 -0.72 -25.01
CA ARG A 132 8.01 -1.20 -23.75
C ARG A 132 9.10 -1.21 -22.69
N VAL A 133 9.16 -0.15 -21.89
CA VAL A 133 10.11 -0.03 -20.79
C VAL A 133 9.44 -0.47 -19.48
N HIS A 134 10.13 -1.32 -18.74
CA HIS A 134 9.67 -1.67 -17.39
C HIS A 134 9.71 -0.43 -16.49
N ARG A 135 8.77 -0.36 -15.57
CA ARG A 135 8.80 0.67 -14.53
C ARG A 135 10.07 0.47 -13.68
N ILE A 136 10.71 1.57 -13.30
CA ILE A 136 12.04 1.54 -12.65
C ILE A 136 12.04 0.87 -11.27
N ASP A 137 10.94 0.96 -10.52
CA ASP A 137 10.76 0.41 -9.18
C ASP A 137 10.05 -0.96 -9.17
N VAL A 138 9.99 -1.68 -10.30
CA VAL A 138 9.27 -2.96 -10.37
C VAL A 138 9.86 -4.01 -9.44
N ALA A 139 11.20 -4.09 -9.33
CA ALA A 139 11.86 -5.05 -8.47
C ALA A 139 11.51 -4.82 -7.00
N GLU A 140 11.59 -3.57 -6.56
CA GLU A 140 11.26 -3.18 -5.19
C GLU A 140 9.82 -3.55 -4.81
N LYS A 141 8.87 -3.33 -5.74
CA LYS A 141 7.44 -3.60 -5.54
C LYS A 141 7.11 -5.09 -5.60
N VAL A 142 7.79 -5.85 -6.45
CA VAL A 142 7.57 -7.30 -6.59
C VAL A 142 8.19 -8.08 -5.44
N GLN A 143 9.38 -7.69 -5.00
CA GLN A 143 10.14 -8.37 -3.96
C GLN A 143 9.83 -7.86 -2.54
N GLY A 144 8.99 -6.83 -2.39
CA GLY A 144 8.48 -6.38 -1.10
C GLY A 144 9.36 -5.42 -0.30
N TYR A 145 10.45 -4.90 -0.89
CA TYR A 145 11.31 -3.92 -0.21
C TYR A 145 11.10 -2.46 -0.66
N GLY A 146 10.09 -2.21 -1.49
CA GLY A 146 9.70 -0.87 -1.91
C GLY A 146 9.17 -0.03 -0.76
N LYS A 147 9.69 1.16 -0.60
CA LYS A 147 9.30 2.09 0.45
C LYS A 147 8.07 2.90 0.06
N TYR A 148 7.22 3.16 1.05
CA TYR A 148 6.05 4.02 0.98
C TYR A 148 6.23 5.21 1.94
N PRO A 149 5.41 6.27 1.85
CA PRO A 149 5.54 7.44 2.73
C PRO A 149 5.60 7.09 4.22
N ASP A 150 4.80 6.13 4.67
CA ASP A 150 4.78 5.69 6.08
C ASP A 150 6.03 4.93 6.53
N ASP A 151 6.88 4.51 5.58
CA ASP A 151 8.16 3.85 5.87
C ASP A 151 9.33 4.86 6.00
N VAL A 152 9.05 6.15 5.82
CA VAL A 152 10.06 7.20 5.85
C VAL A 152 10.12 7.83 7.23
N TYR A 153 11.21 7.60 7.93
CA TYR A 153 11.49 8.19 9.24
C TYR A 153 12.75 9.05 9.14
N VAL A 154 12.66 10.26 9.70
CA VAL A 154 13.79 11.18 9.80
C VAL A 154 13.99 11.60 11.25
N ASP A 155 15.24 11.89 11.63
CA ASP A 155 15.57 12.31 13.00
C ASP A 155 14.81 13.59 13.35
N GLY A 156 14.15 13.58 14.51
CA GLY A 156 13.35 14.70 14.98
C GLY A 156 11.97 14.82 14.33
N MET A 157 11.52 13.82 13.53
CA MET A 157 10.16 13.79 12.99
C MET A 157 9.12 13.83 14.10
N CYS A 158 8.07 14.61 13.86
CA CYS A 158 6.92 14.69 14.75
C CYS A 158 5.69 14.01 14.12
N TYR A 159 4.71 13.72 14.96
CA TYR A 159 3.41 13.18 14.54
C TYR A 159 2.41 14.32 14.36
N GLY A 160 1.65 14.26 13.28
CA GLY A 160 0.58 15.21 12.98
C GLY A 160 -0.79 14.56 13.07
N GLY A 161 -1.71 15.17 13.82
CA GLY A 161 -3.09 14.72 13.94
C GLY A 161 -4.08 15.83 13.60
N ALA A 162 -5.18 15.50 12.91
CA ALA A 162 -6.26 16.43 12.64
C ALA A 162 -7.39 16.28 13.67
N VAL A 163 -7.77 17.37 14.31
CA VAL A 163 -8.98 17.45 15.14
C VAL A 163 -10.17 17.64 14.21
N ARG A 164 -11.05 16.66 14.19
CA ARG A 164 -12.16 16.60 13.25
C ARG A 164 -13.51 16.82 13.92
N SER A 165 -14.39 17.52 13.21
CA SER A 165 -15.77 17.74 13.66
C SER A 165 -16.54 16.42 13.74
N GLN A 166 -17.28 16.26 14.84
CA GLN A 166 -18.25 15.16 15.01
C GLN A 166 -19.65 15.51 14.45
N TYR A 167 -19.81 16.70 13.90
CA TYR A 167 -21.07 17.20 13.37
C TYR A 167 -20.96 17.53 11.89
N PRO A 168 -21.87 17.03 11.05
CA PRO A 168 -21.83 17.28 9.60
C PRO A 168 -22.10 18.74 9.23
N ARG A 169 -22.83 19.48 10.08
CA ARG A 169 -23.12 20.90 9.90
C ARG A 169 -23.27 21.61 11.25
N ALA A 170 -22.23 22.26 11.66
CA ALA A 170 -22.19 22.99 12.92
C ALA A 170 -21.35 24.27 12.79
N ARG A 171 -21.75 25.32 13.48
CA ARG A 171 -20.93 26.54 13.57
C ARG A 171 -19.85 26.34 14.63
N VAL A 172 -18.60 26.57 14.26
CA VAL A 172 -17.46 26.59 15.17
C VAL A 172 -17.51 27.92 15.95
N LEU A 173 -17.87 27.87 17.22
CA LEU A 173 -17.99 29.08 18.04
C LEU A 173 -16.64 29.59 18.50
N TYR A 174 -15.77 28.70 18.96
CA TYR A 174 -14.40 28.99 19.40
C TYR A 174 -13.55 27.72 19.35
N ILE A 175 -12.22 27.89 19.22
CA ILE A 175 -11.23 26.81 19.27
C ILE A 175 -10.26 27.12 20.40
N ARG A 176 -10.24 26.28 21.45
CA ARG A 176 -9.34 26.46 22.62
C ARG A 176 -8.10 25.59 22.41
N THR A 177 -6.95 26.20 22.14
CA THR A 177 -5.69 25.52 21.88
C THR A 177 -4.75 25.48 23.08
N LYS A 178 -4.87 26.44 24.00
CA LYS A 178 -3.91 26.66 25.12
C LYS A 178 -3.68 25.45 26.01
N GLU A 179 -4.73 24.67 26.29
CA GLU A 179 -4.62 23.48 27.14
C GLU A 179 -3.83 22.39 26.42
N ALA A 180 -4.06 22.19 25.10
CA ALA A 180 -3.30 21.26 24.30
C ALA A 180 -1.85 21.71 24.09
N GLU A 181 -1.60 22.98 23.85
CA GLU A 181 -0.27 23.56 23.71
C GLU A 181 0.59 23.42 25.00
N ALA A 182 -0.07 23.34 26.16
CA ALA A 182 0.60 23.18 27.46
C ALA A 182 0.99 21.73 27.78
N LEU A 183 0.53 20.76 27.02
CA LEU A 183 0.86 19.35 27.24
C LEU A 183 2.33 19.07 26.89
N PRO A 184 3.05 18.28 27.72
CA PRO A 184 4.37 17.80 27.36
C PRO A 184 4.35 17.01 26.04
N GLY A 185 5.33 17.26 25.17
CA GLY A 185 5.42 16.58 23.88
C GLY A 185 4.71 17.31 22.74
N VAL A 186 3.72 18.14 22.99
CA VAL A 186 3.07 18.97 21.95
C VAL A 186 4.04 20.05 21.46
N VAL A 187 4.26 20.09 20.16
CA VAL A 187 5.15 21.05 19.49
C VAL A 187 4.38 22.31 19.09
N CYS A 188 3.20 22.13 18.49
CA CYS A 188 2.31 23.22 18.12
C CYS A 188 0.88 22.73 17.87
N VAL A 189 -0.07 23.66 17.97
CA VAL A 189 -1.46 23.48 17.51
C VAL A 189 -1.74 24.55 16.47
N LEU A 190 -2.17 24.14 15.28
CA LEU A 190 -2.47 25.03 14.16
C LEU A 190 -3.97 25.08 13.90
N THR A 191 -4.47 26.27 13.60
CA THR A 191 -5.88 26.54 13.27
C THR A 191 -5.97 27.25 11.92
N ALA A 192 -7.17 27.54 11.43
CA ALA A 192 -7.35 28.27 10.19
C ALA A 192 -6.61 29.64 10.19
N LYS A 193 -6.38 30.25 11.35
CA LYS A 193 -5.64 31.53 11.49
C LYS A 193 -4.15 31.41 11.16
N ASP A 194 -3.60 30.20 11.25
CA ASP A 194 -2.17 29.92 11.08
C ASP A 194 -1.80 29.58 9.63
N ILE A 195 -2.79 29.50 8.73
CA ILE A 195 -2.58 29.19 7.31
C ILE A 195 -2.00 30.42 6.62
N PRO A 196 -0.74 30.38 6.12
CA PRO A 196 -0.10 31.56 5.54
C PRO A 196 -0.58 31.88 4.11
N GLY A 197 -1.34 30.97 3.49
CA GLY A 197 -1.81 31.08 2.10
C GLY A 197 -3.32 31.15 1.99
N GLN A 198 -3.86 30.56 0.92
CA GLN A 198 -5.30 30.48 0.70
C GLN A 198 -5.91 29.40 1.62
N GLN A 199 -6.92 29.77 2.36
CA GLN A 199 -7.65 28.83 3.22
C GLN A 199 -8.53 27.86 2.42
N ASN A 200 -9.06 28.31 1.27
CA ASN A 200 -9.88 27.48 0.43
C ASN A 200 -9.08 26.90 -0.76
N VAL A 201 -9.21 25.61 -0.96
CA VAL A 201 -8.64 24.86 -2.08
C VAL A 201 -9.74 24.34 -2.99
N GLY A 202 -9.38 23.81 -4.16
CA GLY A 202 -10.30 23.23 -5.14
C GLY A 202 -9.72 23.32 -6.54
N HIS A 203 -10.07 22.37 -7.41
CA HIS A 203 -9.54 22.30 -8.77
C HIS A 203 -10.12 23.39 -9.70
N ILE A 204 -11.42 23.56 -9.68
CA ILE A 204 -12.14 24.51 -10.54
C ILE A 204 -12.61 25.70 -9.71
N GLN A 205 -13.26 25.43 -8.60
CA GLN A 205 -13.70 26.44 -7.64
C GLN A 205 -12.95 26.21 -6.31
N LYS A 206 -12.52 27.30 -5.68
CA LYS A 206 -11.82 27.26 -4.40
C LYS A 206 -12.85 27.40 -3.26
N ASP A 207 -13.64 26.36 -3.08
CA ASP A 207 -14.77 26.29 -2.16
C ASP A 207 -14.59 25.28 -1.00
N GLN A 208 -13.42 24.61 -0.97
CA GLN A 208 -13.10 23.62 0.06
C GLN A 208 -12.13 24.23 1.08
N PRO A 209 -12.61 24.59 2.28
CA PRO A 209 -11.72 25.08 3.33
C PRO A 209 -10.78 23.97 3.82
N THR A 210 -9.53 24.28 4.00
CA THR A 210 -8.52 23.32 4.52
C THR A 210 -8.71 23.07 6.01
N LEU A 211 -9.04 24.12 6.76
CA LEU A 211 -9.47 24.08 8.16
C LEU A 211 -10.67 24.99 8.33
N ILE A 212 -11.64 24.53 9.13
CA ILE A 212 -12.80 25.36 9.47
C ILE A 212 -12.45 26.29 10.64
N GLY A 213 -12.52 27.58 10.40
CA GLY A 213 -12.19 28.61 11.39
C GLY A 213 -13.34 28.93 12.35
N GLU A 214 -13.03 29.73 13.37
CA GLU A 214 -14.04 30.27 14.30
C GLU A 214 -15.06 31.14 13.54
N GLY A 215 -16.33 30.93 13.80
CA GLY A 215 -17.45 31.59 13.13
C GLY A 215 -17.92 30.89 11.86
N GLU A 216 -17.11 29.99 11.29
CA GLU A 216 -17.44 29.22 10.09
C GLU A 216 -18.31 28.00 10.41
N VAL A 217 -18.85 27.38 9.36
CA VAL A 217 -19.75 26.24 9.47
C VAL A 217 -19.14 25.03 8.79
N THR A 218 -19.08 23.89 9.47
CA THR A 218 -18.64 22.62 8.91
C THR A 218 -19.53 22.18 7.74
N GLN A 219 -18.97 21.54 6.74
CA GLN A 219 -19.66 21.14 5.51
C GLN A 219 -19.98 19.66 5.49
N TYR A 220 -19.21 18.83 6.21
CA TYR A 220 -19.42 17.39 6.31
C TYR A 220 -18.93 16.85 7.66
N LEU A 221 -19.29 15.63 7.97
CA LEU A 221 -18.77 14.90 9.14
C LEU A 221 -17.26 14.63 8.95
N GLY A 222 -16.46 15.10 9.88
CA GLY A 222 -15.01 14.94 9.82
C GLY A 222 -14.24 16.13 9.26
N ASP A 223 -14.89 17.25 8.98
CA ASP A 223 -14.21 18.51 8.67
C ASP A 223 -13.13 18.83 9.74
N ALA A 224 -11.93 19.18 9.28
CA ALA A 224 -10.83 19.50 10.18
C ALA A 224 -10.96 20.93 10.71
N VAL A 225 -10.78 21.10 12.03
CA VAL A 225 -10.87 22.41 12.72
C VAL A 225 -9.53 22.85 13.30
N ALA A 226 -8.63 21.89 13.58
CA ALA A 226 -7.28 22.17 14.03
C ALA A 226 -6.33 21.02 13.65
N LEU A 227 -5.04 21.29 13.63
CA LEU A 227 -3.98 20.29 13.52
C LEU A 227 -3.13 20.34 14.79
N VAL A 228 -2.76 19.18 15.30
CA VAL A 228 -1.85 19.04 16.43
C VAL A 228 -0.58 18.38 15.94
N CYS A 229 0.57 18.93 16.30
CA CYS A 229 1.88 18.36 16.07
C CYS A 229 2.51 18.00 17.41
N ALA A 230 2.92 16.75 17.59
CA ALA A 230 3.51 16.25 18.82
C ALA A 230 4.72 15.34 18.54
N ARG A 231 5.57 15.12 19.56
CA ARG A 231 6.77 14.30 19.44
C ARG A 231 6.49 12.80 19.47
N ASP A 232 5.36 12.42 20.03
CA ASP A 232 4.87 11.04 20.16
C ASP A 232 3.35 10.99 19.93
N LEU A 233 2.78 9.78 19.97
CA LEU A 233 1.35 9.54 19.75
C LEU A 233 0.53 9.52 21.03
N GLU A 234 1.18 9.58 22.21
CA GLU A 234 0.52 9.59 23.52
C GLU A 234 0.16 11.03 23.92
#